data_fdef2d61403cc2c482302d0ed2a1227d
#
_entry.id   fdef2d61403cc2c482302d0ed2a1227d
#
_cell.length_a   1.000
_cell.length_b   1.000
_cell.length_c   1.000
_cell.angle_alpha   90.00
_cell.angle_beta   90.00
_cell.angle_gamma   90.00
#
_symmetry.space_group_name_H-M   'P 1'
#
loop_
_entity.id
_entity.type
_entity.pdbx_description
1 polymer ?
#
loop_
_entity_poly.entity_id
_entity_poly.type
_entity_poly.pdbx_seq_one_letter_code
_entity_poly.pdbx_strand_id
1 'polypeptide(L)'
;MELSKSVCCKEIKNMDVMDASGKKIGRVLDLTFTFDESLKLAHFILGGSRTEEFLEAIKLKPDEDPVFDSALIMKIDDHIHLNTSVNSLKTPHSEILDNEIKFSDLKKLDIYDKDNIKLGHAIDVDFQLDGHTALIVGGGFIEEKLEVIGLKDDVDIIVPFEVIVSIDESIKLSVSKDELDASLDGILRERALEIKEQRLAAAAHNKAQRQRVRAFSPYRPT
;
A
#
# COMPACT_ATOMS: atom_id res chain seq x y z
N MET A 1 4.48 -11.23 -11.17
CA MET A 1 5.05 -10.59 -9.95
C MET A 1 4.77 -11.50 -8.77
N GLU A 2 5.80 -11.86 -7.99
CA GLU A 2 5.68 -12.66 -6.77
C GLU A 2 5.80 -11.74 -5.54
N LEU A 3 4.89 -11.88 -4.57
CA LEU A 3 4.94 -11.16 -3.30
C LEU A 3 5.33 -12.12 -2.18
N SER A 4 6.25 -11.72 -1.31
CA SER A 4 6.61 -12.49 -0.10
C SER A 4 5.65 -12.23 1.06
N LYS A 5 4.98 -11.09 1.05
CA LYS A 5 3.93 -10.65 2.00
C LYS A 5 3.01 -9.66 1.28
N SER A 6 1.83 -9.37 1.83
CA SER A 6 1.05 -8.21 1.39
C SER A 6 1.85 -6.93 1.60
N VAL A 7 1.75 -5.98 0.68
CA VAL A 7 2.55 -4.77 0.68
C VAL A 7 1.74 -3.59 0.16
N CYS A 8 1.82 -2.45 0.84
CA CYS A 8 1.16 -1.22 0.42
C CYS A 8 2.03 -0.36 -0.49
N CYS A 9 1.42 0.47 -1.33
CA CYS A 9 2.16 1.40 -2.20
C CYS A 9 3.10 2.32 -1.42
N LYS A 10 2.72 2.76 -0.22
CA LYS A 10 3.60 3.56 0.64
C LYS A 10 4.87 2.81 1.06
N GLU A 11 4.78 1.50 1.28
CA GLU A 11 5.95 0.66 1.57
C GLU A 11 6.82 0.48 0.32
N ILE A 12 6.19 0.28 -0.86
CA ILE A 12 6.88 0.15 -2.15
C ILE A 12 7.63 1.44 -2.51
N LYS A 13 7.04 2.59 -2.26
CA LYS A 13 7.74 3.88 -2.45
C LYS A 13 8.99 3.93 -1.59
N ASN A 14 10.09 4.30 -2.21
CA ASN A 14 11.43 4.32 -1.66
C ASN A 14 12.11 2.94 -1.48
N MET A 15 11.46 1.83 -1.84
CA MET A 15 12.16 0.56 -1.93
C MET A 15 13.28 0.61 -2.96
N ASP A 16 14.38 -0.02 -2.63
CA ASP A 16 15.50 -0.20 -3.56
C ASP A 16 15.12 -1.17 -4.66
N VAL A 17 15.49 -0.85 -5.90
CA VAL A 17 15.27 -1.70 -7.08
C VAL A 17 16.56 -2.35 -7.48
N MET A 18 16.54 -3.68 -7.56
CA MET A 18 17.67 -4.53 -7.90
C MET A 18 17.46 -5.16 -9.29
N ASP A 19 18.45 -5.13 -10.14
CA ASP A 19 18.41 -5.83 -11.42
C ASP A 19 18.61 -7.34 -11.25
N ALA A 20 18.47 -8.11 -12.34
CA ALA A 20 18.64 -9.56 -12.34
C ALA A 20 20.05 -10.02 -11.91
N SER A 21 21.05 -9.14 -11.91
CA SER A 21 22.39 -9.42 -11.40
C SER A 21 22.58 -9.10 -9.91
N GLY A 22 21.55 -8.57 -9.26
CA GLY A 22 21.60 -8.08 -7.89
C GLY A 22 22.21 -6.69 -7.74
N LYS A 23 22.40 -5.96 -8.84
CA LYS A 23 22.88 -4.58 -8.80
C LYS A 23 21.74 -3.64 -8.51
N LYS A 24 21.91 -2.74 -7.51
CA LYS A 24 20.95 -1.66 -7.25
C LYS A 24 20.99 -0.64 -8.38
N ILE A 25 19.82 -0.35 -8.95
CA ILE A 25 19.64 0.57 -10.07
C ILE A 25 18.93 1.87 -9.69
N GLY A 26 18.25 1.90 -8.57
CA GLY A 26 17.55 3.10 -8.11
C GLY A 26 16.61 2.79 -6.96
N ARG A 27 15.63 3.68 -6.76
CA ARG A 27 14.51 3.51 -5.83
C ARG A 27 13.21 3.83 -6.53
N VAL A 28 12.11 3.25 -6.06
CA VAL A 28 10.78 3.62 -6.54
C VAL A 28 10.45 5.04 -6.06
N LEU A 29 10.22 5.93 -7.00
CA LEU A 29 9.74 7.28 -6.76
C LEU A 29 8.22 7.33 -6.71
N ASP A 30 7.57 6.68 -7.68
CA ASP A 30 6.12 6.57 -7.76
C ASP A 30 5.70 5.31 -8.54
N LEU A 31 4.39 5.05 -8.57
CA LEU A 31 3.75 3.93 -9.24
C LEU A 31 2.62 4.49 -10.11
N THR A 32 2.31 3.84 -11.23
CA THR A 32 1.14 4.17 -12.03
C THR A 32 0.21 2.97 -12.12
N PHE A 33 -1.07 3.27 -12.25
CA PHE A 33 -2.14 2.29 -12.32
C PHE A 33 -3.05 2.56 -13.50
N THR A 34 -3.52 1.49 -14.12
CA THR A 34 -4.70 1.50 -14.97
C THR A 34 -5.89 0.97 -14.18
N PHE A 35 -7.05 1.53 -14.44
CA PHE A 35 -8.32 1.04 -13.91
C PHE A 35 -9.22 0.65 -15.07
N ASP A 36 -9.66 -0.60 -15.04
CA ASP A 36 -10.63 -1.18 -15.97
C ASP A 36 -11.73 -1.84 -15.14
N GLU A 37 -11.71 -3.14 -14.94
CA GLU A 37 -12.56 -3.84 -13.94
C GLU A 37 -11.87 -3.95 -12.57
N SER A 38 -10.57 -3.72 -12.54
CA SER A 38 -9.73 -3.75 -11.34
C SER A 38 -8.57 -2.76 -11.49
N LEU A 39 -7.99 -2.37 -10.37
CA LEU A 39 -6.77 -1.55 -10.37
C LEU A 39 -5.56 -2.45 -10.65
N LYS A 40 -4.84 -2.16 -11.72
CA LYS A 40 -3.65 -2.90 -12.12
C LYS A 40 -2.43 -2.00 -12.08
N LEU A 41 -1.35 -2.46 -11.47
CA LEU A 41 -0.06 -1.78 -11.54
C LEU A 41 0.42 -1.80 -13.00
N ALA A 42 0.57 -0.63 -13.60
CA ALA A 42 1.04 -0.47 -14.97
C ALA A 42 2.55 -0.28 -15.02
N HIS A 43 3.03 0.80 -14.38
CA HIS A 43 4.44 1.14 -14.40
C HIS A 43 4.94 1.53 -13.01
N PHE A 44 6.26 1.53 -12.88
CA PHE A 44 6.96 2.11 -11.74
C PHE A 44 7.98 3.15 -12.23
N ILE A 45 8.09 4.23 -11.47
CA ILE A 45 8.95 5.37 -11.77
C ILE A 45 10.15 5.28 -10.84
N LEU A 46 11.36 5.30 -11.39
CA LEU A 46 12.58 5.29 -10.61
C LEU A 46 13.10 6.69 -10.36
N GLY A 47 13.73 6.87 -9.19
CA GLY A 47 14.46 8.07 -8.83
C GLY A 47 15.70 7.76 -7.98
N GLY A 48 16.51 8.79 -7.69
CA GLY A 48 17.65 8.72 -6.78
C GLY A 48 19.02 9.03 -7.39
N SER A 49 20.01 9.32 -6.55
CA SER A 49 21.32 9.87 -6.91
C SER A 49 22.28 8.94 -7.68
N ARG A 50 21.94 7.65 -7.82
CA ARG A 50 22.70 6.72 -8.67
C ARG A 50 22.10 6.58 -10.08
N THR A 51 21.07 7.36 -10.36
CA THR A 51 20.38 7.36 -11.65
C THR A 51 21.23 8.00 -12.74
N GLU A 52 22.22 8.86 -12.45
CA GLU A 52 23.04 9.50 -13.49
C GLU A 52 23.80 8.48 -14.35
N GLU A 53 24.57 7.56 -13.74
CA GLU A 53 25.26 6.50 -14.49
C GLU A 53 24.25 5.56 -15.19
N PHE A 54 23.09 5.37 -14.58
CA PHE A 54 22.02 4.55 -15.13
C PHE A 54 21.32 5.27 -16.29
N LEU A 55 20.99 6.56 -16.15
CA LEU A 55 20.38 7.39 -17.20
C LEU A 55 21.29 7.50 -18.42
N GLU A 56 22.61 7.66 -18.21
CA GLU A 56 23.59 7.61 -19.29
C GLU A 56 23.59 6.26 -20.02
N ALA A 57 23.49 5.15 -19.28
CA ALA A 57 23.46 3.80 -19.84
C ALA A 57 22.22 3.53 -20.70
N ILE A 58 21.07 4.12 -20.34
CA ILE A 58 19.79 3.97 -21.08
C ILE A 58 19.50 5.15 -22.02
N LYS A 59 20.42 6.11 -22.15
CA LYS A 59 20.31 7.30 -23.03
C LYS A 59 19.11 8.20 -22.77
N LEU A 60 18.66 8.29 -21.54
CA LEU A 60 17.63 9.24 -21.10
C LEU A 60 18.25 10.62 -20.81
N LYS A 61 17.41 11.66 -20.99
CA LYS A 61 17.81 13.01 -20.61
C LYS A 61 17.83 13.15 -19.08
N PRO A 62 18.69 14.01 -18.51
CA PRO A 62 18.80 14.19 -17.06
C PRO A 62 17.53 14.63 -16.35
N ASP A 63 16.59 15.20 -17.06
CA ASP A 63 15.35 15.79 -16.52
C ASP A 63 14.13 14.83 -16.60
N GLU A 64 14.30 13.60 -17.08
CA GLU A 64 13.22 12.63 -17.24
C GLU A 64 13.41 11.46 -16.26
N ASP A 65 12.42 11.24 -15.39
CA ASP A 65 12.40 10.06 -14.54
C ASP A 65 12.12 8.80 -15.36
N PRO A 66 12.94 7.75 -15.24
CA PRO A 66 12.74 6.52 -16.01
C PRO A 66 11.48 5.78 -15.56
N VAL A 67 10.61 5.45 -16.49
CA VAL A 67 9.36 4.72 -16.29
C VAL A 67 9.52 3.30 -16.84
N PHE A 68 9.17 2.29 -16.05
CA PHE A 68 9.31 0.87 -16.39
C PHE A 68 8.00 0.12 -16.21
N ASP A 69 7.77 -0.80 -17.15
CA ASP A 69 6.63 -1.72 -17.10
C ASP A 69 6.70 -2.61 -15.85
N SER A 70 5.59 -2.74 -15.14
CA SER A 70 5.46 -3.61 -13.96
C SER A 70 5.72 -5.10 -14.26
N ALA A 71 5.58 -5.53 -15.53
CA ALA A 71 5.92 -6.88 -15.97
C ALA A 71 7.42 -7.22 -15.79
N LEU A 72 8.27 -6.22 -15.66
CA LEU A 72 9.69 -6.42 -15.33
C LEU A 72 9.91 -6.82 -13.86
N ILE A 73 8.94 -6.62 -12.99
CA ILE A 73 9.05 -7.02 -11.59
C ILE A 73 8.88 -8.54 -11.48
N MET A 74 9.92 -9.21 -11.04
CA MET A 74 9.91 -10.63 -10.74
C MET A 74 9.33 -10.87 -9.33
N LYS A 75 9.87 -10.16 -8.34
CA LYS A 75 9.54 -10.34 -6.92
C LYS A 75 9.62 -9.03 -6.14
N ILE A 76 8.77 -8.91 -5.13
CA ILE A 76 8.83 -7.85 -4.10
C ILE A 76 8.99 -8.52 -2.73
N ASP A 77 10.07 -8.19 -2.03
CA ASP A 77 10.33 -8.54 -0.63
C ASP A 77 10.77 -7.28 0.13
N ASP A 78 11.97 -7.23 0.67
CA ASP A 78 12.57 -6.00 1.22
C ASP A 78 13.09 -5.07 0.11
N HIS A 79 13.16 -5.58 -1.12
CA HIS A 79 13.55 -4.88 -2.34
C HIS A 79 12.64 -5.29 -3.48
N ILE A 80 12.68 -4.51 -4.56
CA ILE A 80 12.06 -4.91 -5.83
C ILE A 80 13.13 -5.56 -6.70
N HIS A 81 12.87 -6.79 -7.12
CA HIS A 81 13.77 -7.56 -7.99
C HIS A 81 13.22 -7.61 -9.40
N LEU A 82 14.02 -7.17 -10.37
CA LEU A 82 13.67 -7.22 -11.77
C LEU A 82 14.11 -8.55 -12.41
N ASN A 83 13.39 -8.97 -13.42
CA ASN A 83 13.72 -10.15 -14.24
C ASN A 83 14.78 -9.88 -15.32
N THR A 84 15.30 -8.66 -15.40
CA THR A 84 16.23 -8.22 -16.43
C THR A 84 17.42 -7.46 -15.84
N SER A 85 18.54 -7.44 -16.55
CA SER A 85 19.70 -6.64 -16.17
C SER A 85 19.59 -5.21 -16.70
N VAL A 86 20.29 -4.27 -16.06
CA VAL A 86 20.40 -2.86 -16.50
C VAL A 86 20.75 -2.75 -17.99
N ASN A 87 21.71 -3.54 -18.45
CA ASN A 87 22.18 -3.48 -19.84
C ASN A 87 21.13 -3.98 -20.86
N SER A 88 20.11 -4.69 -20.39
CA SER A 88 19.03 -5.24 -21.21
C SER A 88 17.72 -4.46 -21.07
N LEU A 89 17.68 -3.48 -20.17
CA LEU A 89 16.53 -2.58 -20.05
C LEU A 89 16.42 -1.79 -21.35
N LYS A 90 15.42 -2.14 -22.13
CA LYS A 90 15.05 -1.34 -23.32
C LYS A 90 14.56 0.02 -22.82
N THR A 91 14.72 1.02 -23.67
CA THR A 91 14.34 2.42 -23.42
C THR A 91 13.05 2.48 -22.60
N PRO A 92 13.09 3.09 -21.43
CA PRO A 92 11.87 3.29 -20.65
C PRO A 92 10.87 4.09 -21.47
N HIS A 93 9.60 3.82 -21.28
CA HIS A 93 8.57 4.70 -21.82
C HIS A 93 8.73 6.04 -21.13
N SER A 94 8.98 7.09 -21.90
CA SER A 94 9.07 8.46 -21.37
C SER A 94 7.71 9.05 -21.00
N GLU A 95 6.64 8.38 -21.39
CA GLU A 95 5.27 8.91 -21.25
C GLU A 95 4.42 7.93 -20.45
N ILE A 96 3.84 8.45 -19.37
CA ILE A 96 2.71 7.83 -18.68
C ILE A 96 1.52 8.00 -19.61
N LEU A 97 0.81 6.90 -19.87
CA LEU A 97 -0.35 6.94 -20.78
C LEU A 97 -1.50 7.78 -20.16
N ASP A 98 -2.28 8.41 -21.01
CA ASP A 98 -3.40 9.27 -20.57
C ASP A 98 -4.46 8.54 -19.72
N ASN A 99 -4.52 7.21 -19.82
CA ASN A 99 -5.42 6.36 -19.03
C ASN A 99 -4.79 5.84 -17.74
N GLU A 100 -3.61 6.32 -17.36
CA GLU A 100 -2.93 5.93 -16.13
C GLU A 100 -3.02 7.01 -15.07
N ILE A 101 -3.20 6.56 -13.82
CA ILE A 101 -3.16 7.43 -12.65
C ILE A 101 -1.92 7.12 -11.81
N LYS A 102 -1.18 8.17 -11.39
CA LYS A 102 -0.08 8.03 -10.43
C LYS A 102 -0.62 7.76 -9.03
N PHE A 103 0.09 6.94 -8.26
CA PHE A 103 -0.26 6.73 -6.85
C PHE A 103 -0.28 8.05 -6.07
N SER A 104 0.66 8.96 -6.35
CA SER A 104 0.70 10.29 -5.74
C SER A 104 -0.55 11.14 -5.98
N ASP A 105 -1.28 10.88 -7.06
CA ASP A 105 -2.53 11.56 -7.39
C ASP A 105 -3.74 10.77 -6.91
N LEU A 106 -3.74 9.44 -7.08
CA LEU A 106 -4.78 8.55 -6.57
C LEU A 106 -5.08 8.80 -5.08
N LYS A 107 -4.04 8.89 -4.25
CA LYS A 107 -4.18 9.14 -2.80
C LYS A 107 -4.74 10.51 -2.42
N LYS A 108 -4.95 11.40 -3.37
CA LYS A 108 -5.59 12.72 -3.14
C LYS A 108 -7.07 12.70 -3.49
N LEU A 109 -7.54 11.63 -4.14
CA LEU A 109 -8.91 11.57 -4.62
C LEU A 109 -9.89 11.37 -3.48
N ASP A 110 -10.94 12.14 -3.53
CA ASP A 110 -12.11 11.96 -2.68
C ASP A 110 -12.95 10.77 -3.16
N ILE A 111 -13.59 10.10 -2.20
CA ILE A 111 -14.44 8.93 -2.45
C ILE A 111 -15.89 9.32 -2.21
N TYR A 112 -16.73 9.01 -3.19
CA TYR A 112 -18.17 9.26 -3.15
C TYR A 112 -18.94 7.96 -3.32
N ASP A 113 -20.05 7.86 -2.61
CA ASP A 113 -21.01 6.79 -2.76
C ASP A 113 -21.87 6.94 -4.04
N LYS A 114 -22.79 5.97 -4.29
CA LYS A 114 -23.70 6.02 -5.44
C LYS A 114 -24.65 7.23 -5.42
N ASP A 115 -24.89 7.82 -4.27
CA ASP A 115 -25.78 8.96 -4.05
C ASP A 115 -25.01 10.30 -4.04
N ASN A 116 -23.73 10.30 -4.42
CA ASN A 116 -22.80 11.44 -4.38
C ASN A 116 -22.52 11.99 -2.97
N ILE A 117 -22.63 11.17 -1.94
CA ILE A 117 -22.23 11.53 -0.58
C ILE A 117 -20.73 11.25 -0.43
N LYS A 118 -19.97 12.24 0.02
CA LYS A 118 -18.54 12.07 0.29
C LYS A 118 -18.35 11.16 1.51
N LEU A 119 -17.59 10.07 1.31
CA LEU A 119 -17.30 9.08 2.35
C LEU A 119 -15.95 9.33 3.03
N GLY A 120 -14.97 9.80 2.28
CA GLY A 120 -13.60 9.98 2.73
C GLY A 120 -12.67 10.24 1.55
N HIS A 121 -11.43 9.79 1.65
CA HIS A 121 -10.44 9.89 0.58
C HIS A 121 -9.56 8.62 0.53
N ALA A 122 -8.92 8.40 -0.61
CA ALA A 122 -7.95 7.32 -0.78
C ALA A 122 -6.68 7.61 0.04
N ILE A 123 -6.17 6.60 0.74
CA ILE A 123 -4.94 6.70 1.54
C ILE A 123 -3.81 5.90 0.90
N ASP A 124 -4.11 4.66 0.47
CA ASP A 124 -3.11 3.74 -0.05
C ASP A 124 -3.75 2.67 -0.95
N VAL A 125 -2.93 1.86 -1.58
CA VAL A 125 -3.33 0.64 -2.30
C VAL A 125 -2.56 -0.52 -1.71
N ASP A 126 -3.27 -1.59 -1.34
CA ASP A 126 -2.72 -2.84 -0.82
C ASP A 126 -2.65 -3.89 -1.93
N PHE A 127 -1.49 -4.52 -2.06
CA PHE A 127 -1.27 -5.68 -2.92
C PHE A 127 -1.29 -6.94 -2.06
N GLN A 128 -2.24 -7.82 -2.32
CA GLN A 128 -2.44 -9.04 -1.56
C GLN A 128 -1.71 -10.22 -2.19
N LEU A 129 -1.41 -11.24 -1.37
CA LEU A 129 -0.68 -12.44 -1.80
C LEU A 129 -1.42 -13.26 -2.87
N ASP A 130 -2.73 -13.17 -2.90
CA ASP A 130 -3.59 -13.83 -3.89
C ASP A 130 -3.64 -13.09 -5.25
N GLY A 131 -2.93 -11.96 -5.35
CA GLY A 131 -2.86 -11.14 -6.55
C GLY A 131 -3.95 -10.08 -6.67
N HIS A 132 -4.86 -10.01 -5.69
CA HIS A 132 -5.84 -8.94 -5.63
C HIS A 132 -5.22 -7.64 -5.15
N THR A 133 -5.79 -6.54 -5.58
CA THR A 133 -5.48 -5.21 -5.07
C THR A 133 -6.70 -4.67 -4.33
N ALA A 134 -6.47 -3.84 -3.33
CA ALA A 134 -7.54 -3.20 -2.57
C ALA A 134 -7.20 -1.73 -2.27
N LEU A 135 -8.22 -0.88 -2.21
CA LEU A 135 -8.05 0.52 -1.87
C LEU A 135 -8.15 0.69 -0.35
N ILE A 136 -7.13 1.30 0.24
CA ILE A 136 -7.16 1.71 1.64
C ILE A 136 -7.73 3.13 1.71
N VAL A 137 -8.73 3.31 2.54
CA VAL A 137 -9.50 4.55 2.64
C VAL A 137 -9.55 5.09 4.06
N GLY A 138 -9.72 6.40 4.20
CA GLY A 138 -9.82 7.06 5.50
C GLY A 138 -10.44 8.45 5.42
N GLY A 139 -10.55 9.11 6.57
CA GLY A 139 -11.16 10.42 6.71
C GLY A 139 -12.69 10.42 6.63
N GLY A 140 -13.29 11.57 6.91
CA GLY A 140 -14.74 11.78 6.81
C GLY A 140 -15.57 10.77 7.61
N PHE A 141 -16.62 10.25 6.99
CA PHE A 141 -17.51 9.25 7.58
C PHE A 141 -16.80 8.00 8.12
N ILE A 142 -15.74 7.57 7.43
CA ILE A 142 -14.97 6.38 7.79
C ILE A 142 -14.25 6.59 9.12
N GLU A 143 -13.64 7.75 9.30
CA GLU A 143 -12.95 8.12 10.55
C GLU A 143 -13.94 8.27 11.73
N GLU A 144 -15.08 8.92 11.50
CA GLU A 144 -16.16 9.02 12.50
C GLU A 144 -16.63 7.62 12.97
N LYS A 145 -16.74 6.66 12.03
CA LYS A 145 -17.13 5.29 12.33
C LYS A 145 -16.11 4.58 13.21
N LEU A 146 -14.83 4.71 12.90
CA LEU A 146 -13.73 4.13 13.68
C LEU A 146 -13.68 4.70 15.10
N GLU A 147 -13.89 6.00 15.26
CA GLU A 147 -13.96 6.65 16.58
C GLU A 147 -15.12 6.13 17.44
N VAL A 148 -16.32 5.95 16.86
CA VAL A 148 -17.50 5.44 17.56
C VAL A 148 -17.25 4.02 18.10
N ILE A 149 -16.52 3.18 17.37
CA ILE A 149 -16.20 1.79 17.79
C ILE A 149 -14.99 1.76 18.75
N GLY A 150 -14.35 2.91 19.00
CA GLY A 150 -13.18 3.03 19.87
C GLY A 150 -11.88 2.51 19.25
N LEU A 151 -11.85 2.35 17.93
CA LEU A 151 -10.66 2.04 17.15
C LEU A 151 -10.03 3.38 16.73
N LYS A 152 -9.03 3.84 17.48
CA LYS A 152 -8.21 4.99 17.10
C LYS A 152 -6.96 4.51 16.40
N ASP A 153 -6.68 5.08 15.26
CA ASP A 153 -5.39 5.20 14.56
C ASP A 153 -4.74 3.98 13.89
N ASP A 154 -5.27 2.73 14.01
CA ASP A 154 -4.55 1.55 13.48
C ASP A 154 -5.42 0.61 12.62
N VAL A 155 -6.55 1.04 12.12
CA VAL A 155 -7.40 0.17 11.30
C VAL A 155 -7.57 0.78 9.92
N ASP A 156 -6.87 0.21 8.95
CA ASP A 156 -7.09 0.50 7.55
C ASP A 156 -8.43 -0.11 7.09
N ILE A 157 -9.29 0.71 6.55
CA ILE A 157 -10.50 0.24 5.92
C ILE A 157 -10.20 -0.08 4.47
N ILE A 158 -10.41 -1.33 4.13
CA ILE A 158 -10.16 -1.87 2.80
C ILE A 158 -11.46 -1.86 2.01
N VAL A 159 -11.48 -1.14 0.90
CA VAL A 159 -12.58 -1.14 -0.06
C VAL A 159 -12.18 -2.02 -1.24
N PRO A 160 -12.91 -3.13 -1.47
CA PRO A 160 -12.64 -4.00 -2.62
C PRO A 160 -12.90 -3.24 -3.93
N PHE A 161 -12.13 -3.54 -4.96
CA PHE A 161 -12.26 -2.85 -6.25
C PHE A 161 -13.57 -3.15 -6.97
N GLU A 162 -14.23 -4.25 -6.65
CA GLU A 162 -15.50 -4.66 -7.23
C GLU A 162 -16.65 -3.66 -6.98
N VAL A 163 -16.53 -2.85 -5.93
CA VAL A 163 -17.51 -1.80 -5.65
C VAL A 163 -17.10 -0.43 -6.21
N ILE A 164 -15.95 -0.32 -6.86
CA ILE A 164 -15.50 0.91 -7.51
C ILE A 164 -16.02 0.96 -8.95
N VAL A 165 -16.75 2.00 -9.29
CA VAL A 165 -17.33 2.21 -10.63
C VAL A 165 -16.37 2.98 -11.53
N SER A 166 -15.74 4.02 -11.00
CA SER A 166 -14.80 4.84 -11.77
C SER A 166 -13.75 5.48 -10.87
N ILE A 167 -12.58 5.75 -11.47
CA ILE A 167 -11.49 6.52 -10.89
C ILE A 167 -11.11 7.59 -11.91
N ASP A 168 -11.59 8.83 -11.68
CA ASP A 168 -11.33 9.99 -12.53
C ASP A 168 -10.83 11.16 -11.65
N GLU A 169 -11.57 12.27 -11.60
CA GLU A 169 -11.33 13.38 -10.66
C GLU A 169 -11.70 13.00 -9.21
N SER A 170 -12.44 11.91 -9.04
CA SER A 170 -12.84 11.30 -7.79
C SER A 170 -13.07 9.80 -7.98
N ILE A 171 -13.12 9.07 -6.87
CA ILE A 171 -13.46 7.65 -6.85
C ILE A 171 -14.96 7.52 -6.56
N LYS A 172 -15.69 6.81 -7.43
CA LYS A 172 -17.13 6.57 -7.24
C LYS A 172 -17.38 5.11 -6.95
N LEU A 173 -18.23 4.87 -5.93
CA LEU A 173 -18.66 3.54 -5.53
C LEU A 173 -20.03 3.19 -6.09
N SER A 174 -20.29 1.92 -6.31
CA SER A 174 -21.60 1.36 -6.69
C SER A 174 -22.56 1.19 -5.51
N VAL A 175 -22.05 1.30 -4.29
CA VAL A 175 -22.80 1.13 -3.04
C VAL A 175 -23.10 2.48 -2.40
N SER A 176 -24.20 2.54 -1.61
CA SER A 176 -24.49 3.72 -0.81
C SER A 176 -23.69 3.73 0.49
N LYS A 177 -23.66 4.89 1.15
CA LYS A 177 -23.09 5.03 2.48
C LYS A 177 -23.67 4.00 3.47
N ASP A 178 -24.99 3.80 3.46
CA ASP A 178 -25.67 2.88 4.39
C ASP A 178 -25.33 1.40 4.09
N GLU A 179 -25.23 1.03 2.81
CA GLU A 179 -24.80 -0.31 2.40
C GLU A 179 -23.34 -0.58 2.79
N LEU A 180 -22.47 0.40 2.60
CA LEU A 180 -21.07 0.31 3.02
C LEU A 180 -20.99 0.22 4.55
N ASP A 181 -21.75 1.03 5.27
CA ASP A 181 -21.83 1.03 6.72
C ASP A 181 -22.23 -0.33 7.27
N ALA A 182 -23.30 -0.92 6.71
CA ALA A 182 -23.77 -2.24 7.12
C ALA A 182 -22.71 -3.34 6.86
N SER A 183 -21.95 -3.25 5.78
CA SER A 183 -20.88 -4.21 5.48
C SER A 183 -19.65 -4.01 6.38
N LEU A 184 -19.28 -2.76 6.64
CA LEU A 184 -18.16 -2.42 7.50
C LEU A 184 -18.40 -2.77 8.97
N ASP A 185 -19.62 -2.62 9.47
CA ASP A 185 -19.97 -2.95 10.85
C ASP A 185 -19.61 -4.40 11.24
N GLY A 186 -19.81 -5.35 10.34
CA GLY A 186 -19.41 -6.74 10.56
C GLY A 186 -17.90 -6.88 10.65
N ILE A 187 -17.18 -6.39 9.65
CA ILE A 187 -15.71 -6.45 9.55
C ILE A 187 -15.05 -5.71 10.72
N LEU A 188 -15.53 -4.51 11.05
CA LEU A 188 -14.97 -3.70 12.12
C LEU A 188 -15.18 -4.31 13.49
N ARG A 189 -16.34 -4.97 13.73
CA ARG A 189 -16.61 -5.68 14.99
C ARG A 189 -15.70 -6.88 15.15
N GLU A 190 -15.49 -7.68 14.10
CA GLU A 190 -14.55 -8.80 14.13
C GLU A 190 -13.13 -8.29 14.41
N ARG A 191 -12.69 -7.25 13.71
CA ARG A 191 -11.37 -6.67 13.91
C ARG A 191 -11.17 -6.08 15.31
N ALA A 192 -12.18 -5.41 15.85
CA ALA A 192 -12.17 -4.89 17.21
C ALA A 192 -12.05 -6.01 18.26
N LEU A 193 -12.70 -7.15 18.03
CA LEU A 193 -12.57 -8.34 18.89
C LEU A 193 -11.16 -8.91 18.83
N GLU A 194 -10.59 -9.09 17.65
CA GLU A 194 -9.21 -9.56 17.49
C GLU A 194 -8.20 -8.66 18.21
N ILE A 195 -8.29 -7.35 18.02
CA ILE A 195 -7.40 -6.37 18.68
C ILE A 195 -7.56 -6.44 20.19
N LYS A 196 -8.78 -6.58 20.70
CA LYS A 196 -9.04 -6.74 22.14
C LYS A 196 -8.43 -8.01 22.69
N GLU A 197 -8.54 -9.12 21.98
CA GLU A 197 -7.94 -10.39 22.36
C GLU A 197 -6.41 -10.31 22.36
N GLN A 198 -5.81 -9.70 21.33
CA GLN A 198 -4.36 -9.47 21.25
C GLN A 198 -3.87 -8.61 22.42
N ARG A 199 -4.57 -7.53 22.76
CA ARG A 199 -4.24 -6.67 23.91
C ARG A 199 -4.33 -7.43 25.24
N LEU A 200 -5.35 -8.27 25.42
CA LEU A 200 -5.51 -9.10 26.61
C LEU A 200 -4.40 -10.15 26.71
N ALA A 201 -4.05 -10.80 25.60
CA ALA A 201 -2.96 -11.77 25.54
C ALA A 201 -1.60 -11.11 25.86
N ALA A 202 -1.32 -9.94 25.29
CA ALA A 202 -0.11 -9.17 25.58
C ALA A 202 -0.05 -8.72 27.05
N ALA A 203 -1.16 -8.27 27.63
CA ALA A 203 -1.24 -7.89 29.05
C ALA A 203 -1.01 -9.10 29.97
N ALA A 204 -1.57 -10.26 29.65
CA ALA A 204 -1.34 -11.51 30.38
C ALA A 204 0.11 -11.95 30.31
N HIS A 205 0.74 -11.89 29.12
CA HIS A 205 2.15 -12.21 28.93
C HIS A 205 3.06 -11.30 29.77
N ASN A 206 2.84 -9.98 29.71
CA ASN A 206 3.59 -9.01 30.50
C ASN A 206 3.42 -9.22 32.02
N LYS A 207 2.22 -9.59 32.46
CA LYS A 207 1.96 -9.91 33.87
C LYS A 207 2.71 -11.16 34.31
N ALA A 208 2.70 -12.22 33.49
CA ALA A 208 3.45 -13.46 33.77
C ALA A 208 4.97 -13.22 33.81
N GLN A 209 5.47 -12.37 32.89
CA GLN A 209 6.90 -12.02 32.86
C GLN A 209 7.32 -11.20 34.10
N ARG A 210 6.51 -10.27 34.56
CA ARG A 210 6.74 -9.49 35.79
C ARG A 210 6.71 -10.39 37.05
N GLN A 211 5.84 -11.39 37.06
CA GLN A 211 5.81 -12.37 38.18
C GLN A 211 7.06 -13.24 38.21
N ARG A 212 7.56 -13.71 37.04
CA ARG A 212 8.82 -14.46 36.93
C ARG A 212 10.02 -13.65 37.41
N VAL A 213 10.12 -12.37 37.00
CA VAL A 213 11.20 -11.47 37.43
C VAL A 213 11.17 -11.26 38.96
N ARG A 214 9.99 -11.13 39.58
CA ARG A 214 9.85 -11.00 41.03
C ARG A 214 10.20 -12.29 41.77
N ALA A 215 9.95 -13.45 41.22
CA ALA A 215 10.29 -14.74 41.81
C ALA A 215 11.81 -15.03 41.77
N PHE A 216 12.55 -14.39 40.88
CA PHE A 216 13.99 -14.52 40.69
C PHE A 216 14.83 -13.39 41.33
N SER A 217 14.27 -12.54 42.18
CA SER A 217 15.04 -11.56 42.94
C SER A 217 15.47 -12.16 44.28
N PRO A 218 16.65 -12.83 44.36
CA PRO A 218 17.24 -13.22 45.65
C PRO A 218 18.07 -12.03 46.11
N TYR A 219 17.78 -11.54 47.26
CA TYR A 219 18.62 -10.75 48.16
C TYR A 219 17.97 -9.48 48.68
N ARG A 220 17.50 -9.55 49.91
CA ARG A 220 17.57 -8.42 50.81
C ARG A 220 18.84 -8.64 51.65
N PRO A 221 19.83 -7.75 51.63
CA PRO A 221 20.82 -7.72 52.71
C PRO A 221 20.17 -7.08 53.94
N THR A 222 20.36 -7.72 55.05
CA THR A 222 20.15 -7.20 56.43
C THR A 222 21.10 -6.05 56.69
#